data_f3284716eb8af7dfd69f541ff653b885
#
_entry.id   f3284716eb8af7dfd69f541ff653b885
#
_cell.length_a   1.000
_cell.length_b   1.000
_cell.length_c   1.000
_cell.angle_alpha   90.00
_cell.angle_beta   90.00
_cell.angle_gamma   90.00
#
_symmetry.space_group_name_H-M   'P 1'
#
loop_
_entity.id
_entity.type
_entity.pdbx_description
1 polymer ?
#
loop_
_entity_poly.entity_id
_entity_poly.type
_entity_poly.pdbx_seq_one_letter_code
_entity_poly.pdbx_strand_id
1 'polypeptide(L)'
;MIVQYTSDLHLESSYDSIRPSDISGDILILAGDIDESGPKNFSKAVDFFSRIGNSKAGIPVVAVMGNHDYFSQDISDPGITKTEFEATGNKNIHLLEMDTFFLSGVRFVGATLWTDFAKGTHGTACERAMPEYANVYSDQMELTWKAVAARHKKTVEWLRQTLSNQFSGPTVVVTHHAPSWKSNPPVFARSPLSGGFCSDLETLILEFSPALWIHGHVHESMNYKIGNTLVLANPRGYELGDRFITSPENHKWKRRAVVEIDPRTKKTFTNHI
;
A
#
# COMPACT_ATOMS: atom_id res chain seq x y z
N MET A 1 -1.45 15.46 13.86
CA MET A 1 -0.52 14.88 12.88
C MET A 1 -1.20 14.87 11.52
N ILE A 2 -0.58 15.47 10.54
CA ILE A 2 -1.04 15.47 9.15
C ILE A 2 -0.37 14.31 8.42
N VAL A 3 -1.17 13.34 7.99
CA VAL A 3 -0.72 12.17 7.21
C VAL A 3 -1.02 12.44 5.75
N GLN A 4 0.02 12.58 4.94
CA GLN A 4 -0.11 12.60 3.47
C GLN A 4 -0.03 11.18 2.95
N TYR A 5 -0.85 10.80 1.96
CA TYR A 5 -0.92 9.42 1.49
C TYR A 5 -1.14 9.32 -0.02
N THR A 6 -0.51 8.31 -0.61
CA THR A 6 -0.69 7.89 -1.99
C THR A 6 -0.25 6.45 -2.17
N SER A 7 -0.50 5.88 -3.35
CA SER A 7 -0.07 4.56 -3.77
C SER A 7 0.00 4.47 -5.28
N ASP A 8 0.43 3.32 -5.79
CA ASP A 8 0.36 2.96 -7.21
C ASP A 8 0.99 4.05 -8.09
N LEU A 9 2.21 4.44 -7.73
CA LEU A 9 2.94 5.51 -8.45
C LEU A 9 3.45 5.02 -9.80
N HIS A 10 3.74 3.71 -9.92
CA HIS A 10 4.20 3.08 -11.15
C HIS A 10 5.29 3.89 -11.85
N LEU A 11 6.41 4.11 -11.15
CA LEU A 11 7.51 4.94 -11.63
C LEU A 11 8.13 4.39 -12.92
N GLU A 12 7.98 3.11 -13.19
CA GLU A 12 8.38 2.48 -14.46
C GLU A 12 7.65 3.10 -15.66
N SER A 13 6.40 3.54 -15.48
CA SER A 13 5.56 4.15 -16.52
C SER A 13 5.34 5.64 -16.33
N SER A 14 5.63 6.18 -15.15
CA SER A 14 5.27 7.56 -14.77
C SER A 14 6.41 8.55 -15.02
N TYR A 15 6.11 9.62 -15.76
CA TYR A 15 7.03 10.75 -15.96
C TYR A 15 6.91 11.84 -14.88
N ASP A 16 5.77 11.91 -14.18
CA ASP A 16 5.48 12.96 -13.19
C ASP A 16 4.82 12.39 -11.93
N SER A 17 5.63 11.94 -11.01
CA SER A 17 5.21 11.45 -9.69
C SER A 17 5.20 12.58 -8.64
N ILE A 18 5.12 12.22 -7.37
CA ILE A 18 5.27 13.16 -6.25
C ILE A 18 6.71 13.71 -6.21
N ARG A 19 6.82 15.02 -6.04
CA ARG A 19 8.08 15.74 -5.85
C ARG A 19 8.26 16.13 -4.37
N PRO A 20 9.48 16.38 -3.91
CA PRO A 20 9.71 16.91 -2.55
C PRO A 20 8.89 18.15 -2.21
N SER A 21 8.61 19.02 -3.18
CA SER A 21 7.78 20.22 -3.01
C SER A 21 6.29 19.94 -2.85
N ASP A 22 5.85 18.73 -3.16
CA ASP A 22 4.45 18.32 -3.02
C ASP A 22 4.16 17.76 -1.62
N ILE A 23 5.21 17.54 -0.81
CA ILE A 23 5.08 16.99 0.52
C ILE A 23 4.70 18.11 1.49
N SER A 24 3.54 17.94 2.14
CA SER A 24 2.96 18.91 3.05
C SER A 24 2.52 18.29 4.38
N GLY A 25 2.63 16.97 4.53
CA GLY A 25 2.31 16.24 5.76
C GLY A 25 3.46 16.20 6.76
N ASP A 26 3.17 15.78 7.98
CA ASP A 26 4.17 15.43 9.00
C ASP A 26 4.81 14.07 8.71
N ILE A 27 4.14 13.25 7.91
CA ILE A 27 4.56 11.93 7.44
C ILE A 27 3.95 11.67 6.06
N LEU A 28 4.70 10.96 5.20
CA LEU A 28 4.21 10.45 3.92
C LEU A 28 3.96 8.94 4.00
N ILE A 29 2.79 8.50 3.58
CA ILE A 29 2.44 7.08 3.43
C ILE A 29 2.44 6.70 1.95
N LEU A 30 3.15 5.63 1.62
CA LEU A 30 3.20 5.01 0.30
C LEU A 30 2.65 3.59 0.39
N ALA A 31 1.43 3.39 -0.10
CA ALA A 31 0.71 2.13 0.07
C ALA A 31 0.93 1.14 -1.11
N GLY A 32 2.20 0.98 -1.52
CA GLY A 32 2.64 -0.02 -2.49
C GLY A 32 2.57 0.42 -3.95
N ASP A 33 3.09 -0.44 -4.82
CA ASP A 33 3.24 -0.26 -6.27
C ASP A 33 3.95 1.05 -6.60
N ILE A 34 5.15 1.19 -6.06
CA ILE A 34 5.99 2.37 -6.25
C ILE A 34 6.73 2.27 -7.56
N ASP A 35 7.33 1.09 -7.85
CA ASP A 35 8.06 0.81 -9.08
C ASP A 35 8.08 -0.71 -9.33
N GLU A 36 8.18 -1.16 -10.57
CA GLU A 36 8.44 -2.57 -10.86
C GLU A 36 9.83 -2.96 -10.34
N SER A 37 9.86 -3.89 -9.39
CA SER A 37 11.11 -4.42 -8.88
C SER A 37 11.82 -5.25 -9.94
N GLY A 38 13.09 -5.07 -10.03
CA GLY A 38 13.96 -5.89 -10.86
C GLY A 38 15.35 -5.26 -10.92
N PRO A 39 16.41 -6.06 -11.16
CA PRO A 39 17.79 -5.57 -11.10
C PRO A 39 18.09 -4.36 -11.98
N LYS A 40 17.23 -4.10 -12.98
CA LYS A 40 17.37 -2.98 -13.92
C LYS A 40 16.46 -1.78 -13.63
N ASN A 41 15.36 -1.97 -12.88
CA ASN A 41 14.32 -0.95 -12.70
C ASN A 41 14.30 -0.36 -11.30
N PHE A 42 14.79 -1.08 -10.31
CA PHE A 42 14.82 -0.65 -8.91
C PHE A 42 15.54 0.69 -8.68
N SER A 43 16.40 1.11 -9.62
CA SER A 43 17.08 2.40 -9.57
C SER A 43 16.13 3.61 -9.49
N LYS A 44 14.92 3.51 -10.04
CA LYS A 44 13.94 4.61 -9.99
C LYS A 44 13.31 4.76 -8.61
N ALA A 45 12.93 3.65 -7.97
CA ALA A 45 12.43 3.68 -6.59
C ALA A 45 13.51 4.20 -5.63
N VAL A 46 14.75 3.71 -5.74
CA VAL A 46 15.89 4.18 -4.92
C VAL A 46 16.14 5.67 -5.11
N ASP A 47 16.18 6.15 -6.37
CA ASP A 47 16.33 7.58 -6.66
C ASP A 47 15.15 8.40 -6.11
N PHE A 48 13.93 7.93 -6.30
CA PHE A 48 12.73 8.55 -5.74
C PHE A 48 12.80 8.68 -4.23
N PHE A 49 13.09 7.58 -3.51
CA PHE A 49 13.21 7.60 -2.06
C PHE A 49 14.36 8.48 -1.58
N SER A 50 15.49 8.45 -2.30
CA SER A 50 16.62 9.32 -1.97
C SER A 50 16.25 10.79 -2.10
N ARG A 51 15.51 11.17 -3.14
CA ARG A 51 15.03 12.56 -3.33
C ARG A 51 14.02 12.98 -2.26
N ILE A 52 13.08 12.11 -1.93
CA ILE A 52 12.04 12.39 -0.92
C ILE A 52 12.67 12.47 0.47
N GLY A 53 13.48 11.48 0.86
CA GLY A 53 14.06 11.41 2.19
C GLY A 53 15.15 12.44 2.45
N ASN A 54 15.87 12.88 1.42
CA ASN A 54 16.85 13.98 1.51
C ASN A 54 16.22 15.37 1.29
N SER A 55 14.88 15.44 1.17
CA SER A 55 14.20 16.71 1.07
C SER A 55 14.46 17.58 2.29
N LYS A 56 14.43 18.92 2.14
CA LYS A 56 14.60 19.87 3.26
C LYS A 56 13.59 19.66 4.40
N ALA A 57 12.47 19.00 4.10
CA ALA A 57 11.46 18.68 5.09
C ALA A 57 11.90 17.55 6.04
N GLY A 58 12.76 16.61 5.58
CA GLY A 58 13.27 15.49 6.38
C GLY A 58 12.18 14.63 7.03
N ILE A 59 10.99 14.60 6.41
CA ILE A 59 9.84 13.93 7.01
C ILE A 59 9.97 12.41 6.90
N PRO A 60 9.45 11.66 7.89
CA PRO A 60 9.36 10.22 7.80
C PRO A 60 8.47 9.76 6.64
N VAL A 61 8.89 8.69 5.99
CA VAL A 61 8.11 7.98 4.98
C VAL A 61 7.84 6.57 5.49
N VAL A 62 6.58 6.18 5.57
CA VAL A 62 6.18 4.80 5.78
C VAL A 62 5.72 4.24 4.45
N ALA A 63 6.34 3.15 4.02
CA ALA A 63 6.00 2.46 2.78
C ALA A 63 5.66 0.99 3.05
N VAL A 64 4.76 0.43 2.27
CA VAL A 64 4.58 -1.02 2.12
C VAL A 64 4.85 -1.40 0.68
N MET A 65 5.15 -2.65 0.40
CA MET A 65 5.29 -3.16 -0.96
C MET A 65 3.92 -3.47 -1.55
N GLY A 66 3.75 -3.22 -2.86
CA GLY A 66 2.64 -3.73 -3.65
C GLY A 66 3.07 -4.97 -4.46
N ASN A 67 2.16 -5.54 -5.25
CA ASN A 67 2.47 -6.74 -6.05
C ASN A 67 3.52 -6.45 -7.15
N HIS A 68 3.53 -5.24 -7.74
CA HIS A 68 4.55 -4.85 -8.72
C HIS A 68 5.93 -4.66 -8.10
N ASP A 69 6.02 -4.19 -6.86
CA ASP A 69 7.28 -4.06 -6.13
C ASP A 69 7.96 -5.43 -5.89
N TYR A 70 7.23 -6.56 -6.04
CA TYR A 70 7.77 -7.92 -5.96
C TYR A 70 8.20 -8.52 -7.31
N PHE A 71 8.04 -7.84 -8.44
CA PHE A 71 8.43 -8.41 -9.74
C PHE A 71 9.92 -8.79 -9.73
N SER A 72 10.21 -10.00 -10.21
CA SER A 72 11.51 -10.66 -10.18
C SER A 72 12.03 -11.02 -8.76
N GLN A 73 11.15 -10.97 -7.74
CA GLN A 73 11.49 -11.33 -6.36
C GLN A 73 10.60 -12.48 -5.84
N ASP A 74 10.97 -12.98 -4.67
CA ASP A 74 10.23 -14.03 -3.96
C ASP A 74 9.36 -13.42 -2.86
N ILE A 75 8.06 -13.76 -2.81
CA ILE A 75 7.15 -13.25 -1.78
C ILE A 75 7.47 -13.77 -0.38
N SER A 76 8.24 -14.85 -0.26
CA SER A 76 8.65 -15.42 1.02
C SER A 76 9.83 -14.68 1.64
N ASP A 77 10.64 -14.00 0.82
CA ASP A 77 11.81 -13.22 1.24
C ASP A 77 11.77 -11.77 0.70
N PRO A 78 11.07 -10.86 1.37
CA PRO A 78 11.10 -9.43 1.03
C PRO A 78 12.43 -8.76 1.36
N GLY A 79 13.42 -9.53 1.81
CA GLY A 79 14.68 -9.04 2.34
C GLY A 79 15.53 -8.27 1.34
N ILE A 80 15.47 -8.59 0.05
CA ILE A 80 16.27 -7.90 -0.98
C ILE A 80 15.83 -6.44 -1.06
N THR A 81 14.54 -6.17 -1.22
CA THR A 81 14.01 -4.80 -1.31
C THR A 81 14.27 -4.02 -0.03
N LYS A 82 14.07 -4.63 1.15
CA LYS A 82 14.36 -3.99 2.43
C LYS A 82 15.85 -3.65 2.55
N THR A 83 16.73 -4.58 2.19
CA THR A 83 18.18 -4.37 2.22
C THR A 83 18.61 -3.25 1.28
N GLU A 84 18.03 -3.17 0.09
CA GLU A 84 18.34 -2.11 -0.87
C GLU A 84 17.83 -0.74 -0.41
N PHE A 85 16.66 -0.68 0.24
CA PHE A 85 16.19 0.53 0.90
C PHE A 85 17.12 0.96 2.03
N GLU A 86 17.55 0.04 2.88
CA GLU A 86 18.50 0.30 3.96
C GLU A 86 19.86 0.77 3.41
N ALA A 87 20.30 0.23 2.27
CA ALA A 87 21.52 0.64 1.59
C ALA A 87 21.49 2.10 1.07
N THR A 88 20.31 2.70 0.88
CA THR A 88 20.22 4.16 0.58
C THR A 88 20.74 5.02 1.72
N GLY A 89 20.92 4.45 2.92
CA GLY A 89 21.35 5.16 4.12
C GLY A 89 20.31 6.16 4.63
N ASN A 90 19.12 6.17 4.06
CA ASN A 90 18.06 7.12 4.42
C ASN A 90 17.28 6.65 5.64
N LYS A 91 17.62 7.20 6.81
CA LYS A 91 16.99 6.84 8.10
C LYS A 91 15.54 7.29 8.25
N ASN A 92 15.02 8.08 7.32
CA ASN A 92 13.65 8.58 7.36
C ASN A 92 12.67 7.68 6.60
N ILE A 93 13.14 6.61 5.95
CA ILE A 93 12.29 5.69 5.18
C ILE A 93 12.12 4.38 5.98
N HIS A 94 10.86 4.01 6.20
CA HIS A 94 10.46 2.82 6.94
C HIS A 94 9.62 1.93 6.05
N LEU A 95 10.25 0.91 5.46
CA LEU A 95 9.56 -0.12 4.69
C LEU A 95 9.00 -1.16 5.65
N LEU A 96 7.68 -1.30 5.67
CA LEU A 96 6.98 -2.21 6.57
C LEU A 96 6.45 -3.42 5.78
N GLU A 97 6.90 -4.61 6.14
CA GLU A 97 6.30 -5.86 5.71
C GLU A 97 6.12 -6.77 6.92
N MET A 98 4.86 -6.85 7.39
CA MET A 98 4.50 -7.41 8.69
C MET A 98 5.33 -6.75 9.81
N ASP A 99 5.39 -5.43 9.81
CA ASP A 99 6.21 -4.64 10.74
C ASP A 99 5.45 -3.40 11.22
N THR A 100 6.00 -2.75 12.27
CA THR A 100 5.40 -1.59 12.92
C THR A 100 6.39 -0.44 13.06
N PHE A 101 5.88 0.77 12.90
CA PHE A 101 6.63 2.00 13.14
C PHE A 101 5.86 2.92 14.08
N PHE A 102 6.57 3.67 14.92
CA PHE A 102 5.97 4.59 15.90
C PHE A 102 6.48 6.01 15.68
N LEU A 103 5.55 6.95 15.59
CA LEU A 103 5.88 8.36 15.44
C LEU A 103 4.88 9.22 16.22
N SER A 104 5.39 10.09 17.11
CA SER A 104 4.59 11.11 17.82
C SER A 104 3.29 10.59 18.44
N GLY A 105 3.34 9.39 19.04
CA GLY A 105 2.19 8.76 19.69
C GLY A 105 1.20 8.07 18.75
N VAL A 106 1.55 7.90 17.48
CA VAL A 106 0.80 7.11 16.49
C VAL A 106 1.55 5.82 16.18
N ARG A 107 0.83 4.69 16.14
CA ARG A 107 1.36 3.40 15.68
C ARG A 107 0.97 3.17 14.23
N PHE A 108 1.96 2.93 13.37
CA PHE A 108 1.79 2.50 11.98
C PHE A 108 2.04 1.00 11.89
N VAL A 109 1.16 0.28 11.23
CA VAL A 109 1.22 -1.19 11.06
C VAL A 109 1.12 -1.46 9.57
N GLY A 110 2.15 -2.05 8.98
CA GLY A 110 2.25 -2.16 7.52
C GLY A 110 2.51 -3.57 7.01
N ALA A 111 1.89 -3.92 5.88
CA ALA A 111 2.15 -5.13 5.11
C ALA A 111 1.56 -5.02 3.70
N THR A 112 2.07 -5.81 2.75
CA THR A 112 1.48 -5.94 1.40
C THR A 112 0.03 -6.46 1.48
N LEU A 113 -0.27 -7.30 2.44
CA LEU A 113 -1.53 -8.00 2.70
C LEU A 113 -1.77 -9.17 1.76
N TRP A 114 -1.67 -8.97 0.42
CA TRP A 114 -2.14 -9.93 -0.56
C TRP A 114 -3.65 -10.21 -0.41
N THR A 115 -4.17 -11.30 -1.02
CA THR A 115 -5.61 -11.62 -0.95
C THR A 115 -5.87 -13.10 -0.71
N ASP A 116 -7.11 -13.42 -0.30
CA ASP A 116 -7.62 -14.79 -0.17
C ASP A 116 -8.41 -15.27 -1.40
N PHE A 117 -8.51 -14.42 -2.45
CA PHE A 117 -9.24 -14.70 -3.69
C PHE A 117 -10.70 -15.09 -3.46
N ALA A 118 -11.41 -14.34 -2.62
CA ALA A 118 -12.78 -14.69 -2.22
C ALA A 118 -12.86 -16.13 -1.65
N LYS A 119 -11.97 -16.43 -0.69
CA LYS A 119 -11.80 -17.76 -0.07
C LYS A 119 -11.43 -18.83 -1.14
N GLY A 120 -10.61 -18.45 -2.11
CA GLY A 120 -10.09 -19.31 -3.17
C GLY A 120 -11.00 -19.44 -4.42
N THR A 121 -12.22 -18.89 -4.38
CA THR A 121 -13.18 -19.01 -5.51
C THR A 121 -12.63 -18.37 -6.78
N HIS A 122 -11.90 -17.26 -6.67
CA HIS A 122 -11.35 -16.52 -7.81
C HIS A 122 -9.87 -16.86 -8.11
N GLY A 123 -9.23 -17.72 -7.29
CA GLY A 123 -7.79 -17.97 -7.35
C GLY A 123 -7.27 -18.36 -8.74
N THR A 124 -7.90 -19.38 -9.38
CA THR A 124 -7.46 -19.85 -10.70
C THR A 124 -7.65 -18.78 -11.79
N ALA A 125 -8.69 -17.95 -11.70
CA ALA A 125 -8.92 -16.89 -12.67
C ALA A 125 -7.85 -15.79 -12.53
N CYS A 126 -7.53 -15.40 -11.31
CA CYS A 126 -6.47 -14.42 -11.01
C CYS A 126 -5.09 -14.95 -11.46
N GLU A 127 -4.76 -16.19 -11.10
CA GLU A 127 -3.48 -16.82 -11.49
C GLU A 127 -3.24 -16.82 -13.02
N ARG A 128 -4.30 -16.96 -13.81
CA ARG A 128 -4.20 -16.95 -15.27
C ARG A 128 -4.12 -15.57 -15.90
N ALA A 129 -4.59 -14.54 -15.23
CA ALA A 129 -4.81 -13.24 -15.84
C ALA A 129 -3.98 -12.10 -15.23
N MET A 130 -3.52 -12.23 -13.99
CA MET A 130 -2.80 -11.15 -13.31
C MET A 130 -1.29 -11.29 -13.51
N PRO A 131 -0.58 -10.16 -13.74
CA PRO A 131 0.82 -10.17 -14.18
C PRO A 131 1.80 -10.69 -13.13
N GLU A 132 1.49 -10.59 -11.85
CA GLU A 132 2.38 -11.08 -10.78
C GLU A 132 2.68 -12.58 -10.87
N TYR A 133 1.76 -13.39 -11.42
CA TYR A 133 1.97 -14.83 -11.54
C TYR A 133 3.02 -15.23 -12.58
N ALA A 134 3.33 -14.31 -13.51
CA ALA A 134 4.42 -14.50 -14.46
C ALA A 134 5.74 -13.85 -14.00
N ASN A 135 5.69 -12.99 -12.99
CA ASN A 135 6.82 -12.11 -12.65
C ASN A 135 7.30 -12.24 -11.20
N VAL A 136 6.58 -12.93 -10.34
CA VAL A 136 6.92 -13.11 -8.92
C VAL A 136 7.12 -14.59 -8.61
N TYR A 137 7.97 -14.89 -7.64
CA TYR A 137 8.27 -16.25 -7.22
C TYR A 137 7.77 -16.53 -5.80
N SER A 138 7.65 -17.82 -5.46
CA SER A 138 7.44 -18.30 -4.09
C SER A 138 8.31 -19.52 -3.87
N ASP A 139 9.23 -19.47 -2.90
CA ASP A 139 10.21 -20.51 -2.63
C ASP A 139 11.00 -20.92 -3.89
N GLN A 140 11.38 -19.93 -4.70
CA GLN A 140 12.09 -20.07 -5.99
C GLN A 140 11.31 -20.81 -7.09
N MET A 141 10.01 -21.01 -6.89
CA MET A 141 9.08 -21.59 -7.86
C MET A 141 8.17 -20.51 -8.44
N GLU A 142 7.50 -20.82 -9.55
CA GLU A 142 6.43 -19.95 -10.09
C GLU A 142 5.37 -19.66 -9.02
N LEU A 143 4.94 -18.41 -8.94
CA LEU A 143 3.92 -18.00 -7.99
C LEU A 143 2.59 -18.69 -8.30
N THR A 144 1.92 -19.15 -7.26
CA THR A 144 0.57 -19.69 -7.37
C THR A 144 -0.40 -18.91 -6.49
N TRP A 145 -1.67 -18.88 -6.87
CA TRP A 145 -2.70 -18.25 -6.04
C TRP A 145 -2.78 -18.87 -4.64
N LYS A 146 -2.43 -20.15 -4.50
CA LYS A 146 -2.40 -20.84 -3.19
C LYS A 146 -1.27 -20.33 -2.30
N ALA A 147 -0.10 -20.05 -2.86
CA ALA A 147 1.02 -19.45 -2.13
C ALA A 147 0.66 -18.04 -1.68
N VAL A 148 0.04 -17.24 -2.55
CA VAL A 148 -0.47 -15.89 -2.21
C VAL A 148 -1.51 -15.93 -1.10
N ALA A 149 -2.51 -16.83 -1.19
CA ALA A 149 -3.52 -16.99 -0.15
C ALA A 149 -2.92 -17.45 1.19
N ALA A 150 -1.88 -18.30 1.16
CA ALA A 150 -1.16 -18.69 2.37
C ALA A 150 -0.39 -17.51 2.98
N ARG A 151 0.22 -16.66 2.16
CA ARG A 151 0.87 -15.42 2.61
C ARG A 151 -0.15 -14.46 3.22
N HIS A 152 -1.29 -14.24 2.56
CA HIS A 152 -2.39 -13.45 3.08
C HIS A 152 -2.84 -13.94 4.48
N LYS A 153 -3.05 -15.23 4.63
CA LYS A 153 -3.43 -15.83 5.92
C LYS A 153 -2.43 -15.50 7.02
N LYS A 154 -1.12 -15.67 6.76
CA LYS A 154 -0.06 -15.31 7.71
C LYS A 154 -0.11 -13.83 8.08
N THR A 155 -0.31 -12.96 7.10
CA THR A 155 -0.41 -11.52 7.31
C THR A 155 -1.62 -11.16 8.17
N VAL A 156 -2.78 -11.76 7.92
CA VAL A 156 -4.00 -11.53 8.72
C VAL A 156 -3.83 -12.01 10.17
N GLU A 157 -3.19 -13.17 10.37
CA GLU A 157 -2.87 -13.68 11.71
C GLU A 157 -1.93 -12.71 12.45
N TRP A 158 -0.89 -12.23 11.78
CA TRP A 158 0.03 -11.24 12.34
C TRP A 158 -0.67 -9.89 12.64
N LEU A 159 -1.53 -9.39 11.73
CA LEU A 159 -2.33 -8.19 11.97
C LEU A 159 -3.20 -8.34 13.21
N ARG A 160 -3.88 -9.47 13.37
CA ARG A 160 -4.71 -9.76 14.55
C ARG A 160 -3.87 -9.72 15.83
N GLN A 161 -2.72 -10.36 15.86
CA GLN A 161 -1.80 -10.36 17.01
C GLN A 161 -1.30 -8.95 17.31
N THR A 162 -0.86 -8.21 16.29
CA THR A 162 -0.32 -6.86 16.44
C THR A 162 -1.39 -5.88 16.93
N LEU A 163 -2.60 -5.95 16.38
CA LEU A 163 -3.70 -5.07 16.76
C LEU A 163 -4.27 -5.40 18.14
N SER A 164 -4.19 -6.66 18.59
CA SER A 164 -4.59 -7.07 19.95
C SER A 164 -3.66 -6.50 21.04
N ASN A 165 -2.42 -6.15 20.71
CA ASN A 165 -1.51 -5.51 21.64
C ASN A 165 -2.02 -4.10 21.96
N GLN A 166 -2.33 -3.87 23.24
CA GLN A 166 -2.83 -2.57 23.69
C GLN A 166 -1.87 -1.43 23.32
N PHE A 167 -2.43 -0.37 22.75
CA PHE A 167 -1.70 0.84 22.46
C PHE A 167 -2.57 2.06 22.82
N SER A 168 -2.00 3.01 23.52
CA SER A 168 -2.74 4.18 24.02
C SER A 168 -3.10 5.20 22.93
N GLY A 169 -2.27 5.28 21.87
CA GLY A 169 -2.47 6.18 20.74
C GLY A 169 -3.37 5.59 19.63
N PRO A 170 -3.60 6.35 18.56
CA PRO A 170 -4.24 5.84 17.35
C PRO A 170 -3.33 4.86 16.60
N THR A 171 -3.96 3.89 15.94
CA THR A 171 -3.29 2.98 15.02
C THR A 171 -3.70 3.29 13.59
N VAL A 172 -2.73 3.40 12.70
CA VAL A 172 -2.87 3.49 11.24
C VAL A 172 -2.42 2.17 10.65
N VAL A 173 -3.29 1.50 9.94
CA VAL A 173 -2.93 0.31 9.16
C VAL A 173 -2.68 0.74 7.72
N VAL A 174 -1.59 0.26 7.15
CA VAL A 174 -1.21 0.52 5.76
C VAL A 174 -1.05 -0.82 5.05
N THR A 175 -1.84 -1.04 4.02
CA THR A 175 -1.73 -2.24 3.18
C THR A 175 -1.70 -1.87 1.72
N HIS A 176 -1.20 -2.75 0.85
CA HIS A 176 -1.35 -2.52 -0.57
C HIS A 176 -2.73 -3.00 -1.05
N HIS A 177 -3.05 -4.27 -0.84
CA HIS A 177 -4.36 -4.81 -1.23
C HIS A 177 -5.48 -4.29 -0.30
N ALA A 178 -6.69 -4.20 -0.87
CA ALA A 178 -7.83 -3.63 -0.18
C ALA A 178 -8.40 -4.56 0.91
N PRO A 179 -8.76 -4.02 2.10
CA PRO A 179 -9.24 -4.82 3.23
C PRO A 179 -10.73 -5.12 3.19
N SER A 180 -11.47 -4.61 2.21
CA SER A 180 -12.92 -4.76 2.14
C SER A 180 -13.41 -4.72 0.70
N TRP A 181 -14.46 -5.49 0.42
CA TRP A 181 -15.17 -5.46 -0.86
C TRP A 181 -15.81 -4.11 -1.19
N LYS A 182 -15.94 -3.20 -0.22
CA LYS A 182 -16.35 -1.80 -0.47
C LYS A 182 -15.34 -1.03 -1.32
N SER A 183 -14.10 -1.49 -1.38
CA SER A 183 -13.05 -0.94 -2.25
C SER A 183 -13.03 -1.57 -3.64
N ASN A 184 -13.85 -2.60 -3.91
CA ASN A 184 -13.87 -3.19 -5.25
C ASN A 184 -14.53 -2.22 -6.24
N PRO A 185 -13.81 -1.76 -7.29
CA PRO A 185 -14.39 -0.81 -8.24
C PRO A 185 -15.64 -1.40 -8.92
N PRO A 186 -16.68 -0.59 -9.15
CA PRO A 186 -17.94 -1.08 -9.74
C PRO A 186 -17.76 -1.81 -11.07
N VAL A 187 -16.77 -1.43 -11.86
CA VAL A 187 -16.45 -2.08 -13.16
C VAL A 187 -16.05 -3.54 -12.96
N PHE A 188 -15.50 -3.89 -11.81
CA PHE A 188 -15.09 -5.26 -11.46
C PHE A 188 -16.10 -6.02 -10.58
N ALA A 189 -17.28 -5.44 -10.26
CA ALA A 189 -18.23 -6.02 -9.32
C ALA A 189 -18.64 -7.47 -9.62
N ARG A 190 -18.59 -7.88 -10.89
CA ARG A 190 -18.89 -9.24 -11.36
C ARG A 190 -17.70 -9.95 -11.99
N SER A 191 -16.52 -9.39 -11.90
CA SER A 191 -15.30 -9.95 -12.47
C SER A 191 -14.79 -11.10 -11.59
N PRO A 192 -14.38 -12.23 -12.17
CA PRO A 192 -13.69 -13.26 -11.41
C PRO A 192 -12.29 -12.82 -10.94
N LEU A 193 -11.82 -11.63 -11.33
CA LEU A 193 -10.56 -11.06 -10.89
C LEU A 193 -10.71 -10.25 -9.61
N SER A 194 -11.93 -9.88 -9.19
CA SER A 194 -12.18 -9.05 -8.00
C SER A 194 -11.53 -9.61 -6.73
N GLY A 195 -11.44 -10.94 -6.63
CA GLY A 195 -10.78 -11.61 -5.50
C GLY A 195 -9.27 -11.39 -5.43
N GLY A 196 -8.64 -10.93 -6.51
CA GLY A 196 -7.25 -10.50 -6.52
C GLY A 196 -7.06 -9.08 -5.97
N PHE A 197 -8.14 -8.30 -5.86
CA PHE A 197 -8.05 -6.90 -5.43
C PHE A 197 -8.37 -6.70 -3.96
N CYS A 198 -9.35 -7.44 -3.43
CA CYS A 198 -9.95 -7.20 -2.14
C CYS A 198 -10.09 -8.49 -1.32
N SER A 199 -9.97 -8.36 -0.01
CA SER A 199 -10.33 -9.41 0.96
C SER A 199 -11.36 -8.88 1.95
N ASP A 200 -12.09 -9.76 2.63
CA ASP A 200 -13.08 -9.37 3.64
C ASP A 200 -12.46 -9.37 5.03
N LEU A 201 -11.93 -8.22 5.45
CA LEU A 201 -11.40 -8.00 6.79
C LEU A 201 -12.30 -7.10 7.65
N GLU A 202 -13.57 -6.87 7.26
CA GLU A 202 -14.46 -5.97 8.00
C GLU A 202 -14.63 -6.39 9.45
N THR A 203 -14.72 -7.70 9.73
CA THR A 203 -14.80 -8.22 11.10
C THR A 203 -13.56 -7.85 11.93
N LEU A 204 -12.37 -8.00 11.37
CA LEU A 204 -11.11 -7.61 12.02
C LEU A 204 -11.06 -6.10 12.28
N ILE A 205 -11.48 -5.31 11.29
CA ILE A 205 -11.54 -3.85 11.41
C ILE A 205 -12.51 -3.43 12.53
N LEU A 206 -13.69 -4.04 12.60
CA LEU A 206 -14.69 -3.74 13.64
C LEU A 206 -14.21 -4.14 15.03
N GLU A 207 -13.51 -5.28 15.15
CA GLU A 207 -12.97 -5.81 16.41
C GLU A 207 -11.92 -4.88 17.02
N PHE A 208 -10.95 -4.44 16.21
CA PHE A 208 -9.80 -3.66 16.70
C PHE A 208 -9.93 -2.15 16.49
N SER A 209 -10.83 -1.71 15.63
CA SER A 209 -11.13 -0.30 15.34
C SER A 209 -9.88 0.58 15.16
N PRO A 210 -8.93 0.26 14.26
CA PRO A 210 -7.84 1.18 13.96
C PRO A 210 -8.42 2.53 13.52
N ALA A 211 -7.74 3.64 13.83
CA ALA A 211 -8.25 4.97 13.50
C ALA A 211 -8.33 5.19 11.98
N LEU A 212 -7.37 4.61 11.25
CA LEU A 212 -7.23 4.79 9.81
C LEU A 212 -6.72 3.50 9.18
N TRP A 213 -7.22 3.19 7.98
CA TRP A 213 -6.71 2.17 7.10
C TRP A 213 -6.45 2.78 5.72
N ILE A 214 -5.20 2.76 5.26
CA ILE A 214 -4.80 3.26 3.94
C ILE A 214 -4.41 2.07 3.08
N HIS A 215 -4.92 2.06 1.83
CA HIS A 215 -4.57 1.01 0.87
C HIS A 215 -4.38 1.55 -0.56
N GLY A 216 -3.93 0.70 -1.48
CA GLY A 216 -3.74 0.94 -2.90
C GLY A 216 -4.44 -0.07 -3.79
N HIS A 217 -3.76 -0.50 -4.84
CA HIS A 217 -4.04 -1.61 -5.74
C HIS A 217 -5.25 -1.45 -6.68
N VAL A 218 -6.32 -0.85 -6.22
CA VAL A 218 -7.60 -0.82 -6.97
C VAL A 218 -7.67 0.29 -8.03
N HIS A 219 -6.65 1.12 -8.13
CA HIS A 219 -6.53 2.28 -9.04
C HIS A 219 -7.76 3.22 -9.02
N GLU A 220 -8.52 3.22 -7.92
CA GLU A 220 -9.64 4.14 -7.70
C GLU A 220 -9.54 4.74 -6.28
N SER A 221 -9.81 6.06 -6.19
CA SER A 221 -9.81 6.76 -4.89
C SER A 221 -10.96 6.31 -4.02
N MET A 222 -10.65 5.93 -2.77
CA MET A 222 -11.61 5.45 -1.79
C MET A 222 -11.66 6.35 -0.55
N ASN A 223 -12.86 6.57 -0.03
CA ASN A 223 -13.10 7.28 1.22
C ASN A 223 -14.43 6.80 1.83
N TYR A 224 -14.34 5.87 2.77
CA TYR A 224 -15.51 5.32 3.47
C TYR A 224 -15.15 4.87 4.89
N LYS A 225 -16.17 4.47 5.67
CA LYS A 225 -15.98 3.98 7.03
C LYS A 225 -16.44 2.53 7.19
N ILE A 226 -15.72 1.81 8.07
CA ILE A 226 -16.12 0.54 8.66
C ILE A 226 -16.12 0.75 10.17
N GLY A 227 -17.30 0.83 10.78
CA GLY A 227 -17.42 1.26 12.17
C GLY A 227 -16.80 2.65 12.38
N ASN A 228 -15.83 2.74 13.28
CA ASN A 228 -15.08 3.99 13.54
C ASN A 228 -13.83 4.15 12.68
N THR A 229 -13.42 3.13 11.96
CA THR A 229 -12.23 3.16 11.09
C THR A 229 -12.53 3.89 9.79
N LEU A 230 -11.73 4.91 9.48
CA LEU A 230 -11.74 5.55 8.18
C LEU A 230 -10.86 4.75 7.21
N VAL A 231 -11.39 4.34 6.06
CA VAL A 231 -10.66 3.64 5.00
C VAL A 231 -10.44 4.58 3.82
N LEU A 232 -9.17 4.73 3.42
CA LEU A 232 -8.75 5.66 2.38
C LEU A 232 -7.86 4.95 1.34
N ALA A 233 -8.03 5.35 0.07
CA ALA A 233 -7.08 5.06 -1.00
C ALA A 233 -6.93 6.29 -1.90
N ASN A 234 -5.70 6.54 -2.35
CA ASN A 234 -5.38 7.61 -3.29
C ASN A 234 -4.32 7.12 -4.28
N PRO A 235 -4.65 6.05 -5.04
CA PRO A 235 -3.75 5.52 -6.05
C PRO A 235 -3.63 6.48 -7.22
N ARG A 236 -2.43 6.59 -7.79
CA ARG A 236 -2.22 7.33 -9.04
C ARG A 236 -2.66 6.47 -10.23
N GLY A 237 -2.32 5.21 -10.21
CA GLY A 237 -2.47 4.29 -11.31
C GLY A 237 -1.46 4.56 -12.42
N TYR A 238 -1.59 3.83 -13.54
CA TYR A 238 -0.71 3.97 -14.69
C TYR A 238 -0.82 5.35 -15.34
N GLU A 239 0.18 5.69 -16.12
CA GLU A 239 0.15 6.88 -16.94
C GLU A 239 -0.51 6.55 -18.28
N LEU A 240 -1.63 7.21 -18.57
CA LEU A 240 -2.38 7.06 -19.81
C LEU A 240 -2.04 8.20 -20.79
N GLY A 241 -2.03 7.89 -22.08
CA GLY A 241 -1.76 8.86 -23.13
C GLY A 241 -0.45 8.60 -23.88
N ASP A 242 -0.02 9.58 -24.65
CA ASP A 242 1.23 9.54 -25.39
C ASP A 242 2.30 10.43 -24.73
N ARG A 243 3.50 10.50 -25.34
CA ARG A 243 4.61 11.28 -24.80
C ARG A 243 4.34 12.80 -24.65
N PHE A 244 3.24 13.31 -25.17
CA PHE A 244 2.92 14.73 -25.16
C PHE A 244 1.74 15.08 -24.27
N ILE A 245 0.78 14.15 -24.13
CA ILE A 245 -0.43 14.35 -23.32
C ILE A 245 -0.60 13.12 -22.47
N THR A 246 -0.19 13.21 -21.21
CA THR A 246 -0.32 12.13 -20.24
C THR A 246 -1.22 12.53 -19.09
N SER A 247 -1.93 11.58 -18.54
CA SER A 247 -2.74 11.75 -17.33
C SER A 247 -2.69 10.49 -16.48
N PRO A 248 -2.84 10.59 -15.15
CA PRO A 248 -2.99 9.41 -14.32
C PRO A 248 -4.29 8.67 -14.67
N GLU A 249 -4.26 7.34 -14.61
CA GLU A 249 -5.42 6.47 -14.80
C GLU A 249 -6.56 6.87 -13.84
N ASN A 250 -6.22 7.10 -12.59
CA ASN A 250 -7.17 7.62 -11.60
C ASN A 250 -7.28 9.15 -11.69
N HIS A 251 -8.28 9.63 -12.38
CA HIS A 251 -8.54 11.08 -12.50
C HIS A 251 -8.90 11.78 -11.18
N LYS A 252 -9.22 11.01 -10.11
CA LYS A 252 -9.48 11.55 -8.77
C LYS A 252 -8.23 11.62 -7.90
N TRP A 253 -7.09 11.13 -8.39
CA TRP A 253 -5.86 11.19 -7.66
C TRP A 253 -5.46 12.61 -7.27
N LYS A 254 -5.06 12.79 -6.04
CA LYS A 254 -4.58 14.07 -5.51
C LYS A 254 -3.13 13.94 -5.06
N ARG A 255 -2.26 14.75 -5.63
CA ARG A 255 -0.83 14.79 -5.31
C ARG A 255 -0.56 15.11 -3.83
N ARG A 256 -1.47 15.85 -3.20
CA ARG A 256 -1.39 16.30 -1.80
C ARG A 256 -2.59 15.82 -0.97
N ALA A 257 -3.03 14.58 -1.19
CA ALA A 257 -4.08 14.01 -0.34
C ALA A 257 -3.60 13.90 1.09
N VAL A 258 -4.32 14.48 2.03
CA VAL A 258 -3.98 14.49 3.45
C VAL A 258 -5.16 14.10 4.31
N VAL A 259 -4.88 13.49 5.46
CA VAL A 259 -5.81 13.25 6.55
C VAL A 259 -5.17 13.68 7.87
N GLU A 260 -5.91 14.34 8.72
CA GLU A 260 -5.43 14.70 10.05
C GLU A 260 -5.82 13.64 11.07
N ILE A 261 -4.89 13.26 11.93
CA ILE A 261 -5.10 12.37 13.08
C ILE A 261 -4.76 13.14 14.35
N ASP A 262 -5.69 13.20 15.29
CA ASP A 262 -5.38 13.69 16.64
C ASP A 262 -4.87 12.53 17.51
N PRO A 263 -3.60 12.52 17.91
CA PRO A 263 -3.03 11.44 18.72
C PRO A 263 -3.70 11.26 20.07
N ARG A 264 -4.34 12.31 20.62
CA ARG A 264 -4.98 12.29 21.94
C ARG A 264 -6.40 11.72 21.89
N THR A 265 -7.17 12.11 20.87
CA THR A 265 -8.59 11.73 20.74
C THR A 265 -8.83 10.55 19.82
N LYS A 266 -7.80 10.09 19.10
CA LYS A 266 -7.85 9.04 18.07
C LYS A 266 -8.82 9.36 16.92
N LYS A 267 -9.26 10.61 16.78
CA LYS A 267 -10.16 11.05 15.71
C LYS A 267 -9.38 11.36 14.45
N THR A 268 -9.99 11.05 13.32
CA THR A 268 -9.49 11.39 11.99
C THR A 268 -10.38 12.48 11.37
N PHE A 269 -9.76 13.42 10.67
CA PHE A 269 -10.42 14.51 9.97
C PHE A 269 -9.91 14.57 8.53
N THR A 270 -10.78 14.32 7.55
CA THR A 270 -10.43 14.53 6.14
C THR A 270 -10.69 16.00 5.80
N ASN A 271 -9.63 16.75 5.55
CA ASN A 271 -9.77 18.08 4.97
C ASN A 271 -10.06 17.91 3.47
N HIS A 272 -11.25 18.31 3.05
CA HIS A 272 -11.56 18.49 1.64
C HIS A 272 -10.83 19.76 1.15
N ILE A 273 -9.54 19.62 0.79
CA ILE A 273 -8.81 20.65 0.07
C ILE A 273 -8.74 20.26 -1.39
#